data_41377ced4c5489d423bbbf412084beee
#
_entry.id   41377ced4c5489d423bbbf412084beee
#
_cell.length_a   1.000
_cell.length_b   1.000
_cell.length_c   1.000
_cell.angle_alpha   90.00
_cell.angle_beta   90.00
_cell.angle_gamma   90.00
#
_symmetry.space_group_name_H-M   'P 1'
#
loop_
_entity.id
_entity.type
_entity.pdbx_description
1 polymer ?
#
loop_
_entity_poly.entity_id
_entity_poly.type
_entity_poly.pdbx_seq_one_letter_code
_entity_poly.pdbx_strand_id
1 'polypeptide(L)'
;MFMIRVNERPQSYSPGQTIGELASQLKPLVDIFIVNGFPCSPDTVLQDGDSCWLIRRGEVPDSEEMNRLLYARHTPGVQDRVKKAVIGVMGLGGLGSAVAVALARIGIGALLLADFDVVEPSNLNRQQYFVDQVGLLKTEAMKANLARINPYVTVKTDSRILTEENIPKVFGGVDILVECFDDAAMKASALRAVLSRMQGTGYVAASGLAGYGENNAIQTKRLHPGIYLVGDLETAAAPGQGLMAPRVGIAAHHQANQVLRLLLGEAE
;
A
#
# COMPACT_ATOMS: atom_id res chain seq x y z
N MET A 1 -37.08 11.45 -11.40
CA MET A 1 -36.18 10.51 -12.04
C MET A 1 -35.61 9.67 -10.92
N PHE A 2 -35.82 8.38 -10.93
CA PHE A 2 -35.31 7.50 -9.88
C PHE A 2 -33.82 7.25 -10.09
N MET A 3 -33.04 7.38 -9.02
CA MET A 3 -31.58 7.31 -9.05
C MET A 3 -31.04 6.31 -8.04
N ILE A 4 -30.08 5.51 -8.47
CA ILE A 4 -29.33 4.58 -7.63
C ILE A 4 -27.85 4.77 -7.87
N ARG A 5 -27.02 4.10 -7.10
CA ARG A 5 -25.59 3.95 -7.41
C ARG A 5 -25.30 2.52 -7.84
N VAL A 6 -24.60 2.35 -8.95
CA VAL A 6 -24.12 1.04 -9.41
C VAL A 6 -22.60 1.09 -9.51
N ASN A 7 -21.90 0.27 -8.72
CA ASN A 7 -20.42 0.29 -8.61
C ASN A 7 -19.90 1.73 -8.45
N GLU A 8 -20.51 2.48 -7.54
CA GLU A 8 -20.26 3.90 -7.21
C GLU A 8 -20.53 4.91 -8.33
N ARG A 9 -21.17 4.51 -9.43
CA ARG A 9 -21.67 5.42 -10.46
C ARG A 9 -23.15 5.73 -10.24
N PRO A 10 -23.58 7.01 -10.32
CA PRO A 10 -24.98 7.34 -10.38
C PRO A 10 -25.61 6.73 -11.64
N GLN A 11 -26.74 6.09 -11.48
CA GLN A 11 -27.47 5.42 -12.56
C GLN A 11 -28.96 5.67 -12.41
N SER A 12 -29.62 6.05 -13.51
CA SER A 12 -31.06 6.08 -13.58
C SER A 12 -31.64 4.67 -13.81
N TYR A 13 -32.83 4.42 -13.28
CA TYR A 13 -33.56 3.17 -13.49
C TYR A 13 -35.06 3.42 -13.65
N SER A 14 -35.77 2.42 -14.16
CA SER A 14 -37.24 2.48 -14.33
C SER A 14 -37.95 1.91 -13.11
N PRO A 15 -39.12 2.48 -12.70
CA PRO A 15 -39.93 1.91 -11.62
C PRO A 15 -40.24 0.43 -11.89
N GLY A 16 -40.04 -0.40 -10.86
CA GLY A 16 -40.26 -1.85 -10.97
C GLY A 16 -39.16 -2.64 -11.64
N GLN A 17 -38.11 -1.98 -12.13
CA GLN A 17 -36.96 -2.66 -12.72
C GLN A 17 -36.20 -3.47 -11.66
N THR A 18 -35.79 -4.70 -12.01
CA THR A 18 -34.98 -5.54 -11.15
C THR A 18 -33.49 -5.26 -11.34
N ILE A 19 -32.66 -5.65 -10.34
CA ILE A 19 -31.21 -5.53 -10.43
C ILE A 19 -30.63 -6.40 -11.57
N GLY A 20 -31.25 -7.55 -11.86
CA GLY A 20 -30.84 -8.43 -12.95
C GLY A 20 -31.09 -7.83 -14.34
N GLU A 21 -32.25 -7.18 -14.54
CA GLU A 21 -32.56 -6.45 -15.77
C GLU A 21 -31.59 -5.28 -15.99
N LEU A 22 -31.30 -4.53 -14.93
CA LEU A 22 -30.32 -3.44 -14.99
C LEU A 22 -28.90 -3.96 -15.28
N ALA A 23 -28.52 -5.05 -14.62
CA ALA A 23 -27.20 -5.67 -14.85
C ALA A 23 -27.01 -6.14 -16.29
N SER A 24 -28.07 -6.72 -16.90
CA SER A 24 -28.01 -7.15 -18.30
C SER A 24 -27.71 -6.01 -19.27
N GLN A 25 -28.10 -4.80 -18.93
CA GLN A 25 -27.85 -3.59 -19.72
C GLN A 25 -26.46 -2.99 -19.47
N LEU A 26 -26.01 -2.97 -18.22
CA LEU A 26 -24.80 -2.26 -17.80
C LEU A 26 -23.55 -3.15 -17.79
N LYS A 27 -23.70 -4.39 -17.37
CA LYS A 27 -22.60 -5.32 -17.14
C LYS A 27 -23.06 -6.76 -17.37
N PRO A 28 -23.04 -7.26 -18.62
CA PRO A 28 -23.47 -8.62 -18.90
C PRO A 28 -22.59 -9.65 -18.18
N LEU A 29 -23.17 -10.80 -17.85
CA LEU A 29 -22.53 -11.92 -17.17
C LEU A 29 -22.14 -11.65 -15.69
N VAL A 30 -22.85 -10.75 -15.05
CA VAL A 30 -22.78 -10.58 -13.58
C VAL A 30 -23.33 -11.85 -12.91
N ASP A 31 -22.63 -12.31 -11.89
CA ASP A 31 -23.01 -13.50 -11.13
C ASP A 31 -23.20 -13.25 -9.61
N ILE A 32 -22.87 -12.03 -9.13
CA ILE A 32 -23.09 -11.61 -7.76
C ILE A 32 -23.77 -10.24 -7.75
N PHE A 33 -24.90 -10.18 -7.07
CA PHE A 33 -25.72 -8.97 -6.90
C PHE A 33 -25.76 -8.61 -5.42
N ILE A 34 -25.47 -7.34 -5.11
CA ILE A 34 -25.52 -6.80 -3.75
C ILE A 34 -26.33 -5.50 -3.79
N VAL A 35 -27.30 -5.36 -2.90
CA VAL A 35 -28.06 -4.11 -2.70
C VAL A 35 -27.89 -3.69 -1.25
N ASN A 36 -27.49 -2.44 -1.03
CA ASN A 36 -27.32 -1.83 0.30
C ASN A 36 -26.43 -2.67 1.24
N GLY A 37 -25.41 -3.33 0.68
CA GLY A 37 -24.45 -4.17 1.42
C GLY A 37 -24.87 -5.62 1.62
N PHE A 38 -26.05 -6.05 1.15
CA PHE A 38 -26.56 -7.41 1.30
C PHE A 38 -26.64 -8.13 -0.05
N PRO A 39 -26.15 -9.39 -0.15
CA PRO A 39 -26.38 -10.22 -1.32
C PRO A 39 -27.89 -10.41 -1.58
N CYS A 40 -28.28 -10.36 -2.85
CA CYS A 40 -29.68 -10.48 -3.23
C CYS A 40 -29.87 -11.32 -4.50
N SER A 41 -31.13 -11.66 -4.81
CA SER A 41 -31.53 -12.31 -6.07
C SER A 41 -31.50 -11.31 -7.22
N PRO A 42 -31.22 -11.73 -8.48
CA PRO A 42 -31.39 -10.90 -9.67
C PRO A 42 -32.81 -10.36 -9.85
N ASP A 43 -33.80 -11.01 -9.25
CA ASP A 43 -35.21 -10.57 -9.31
C ASP A 43 -35.55 -9.47 -8.28
N THR A 44 -34.57 -9.01 -7.50
CA THR A 44 -34.78 -7.95 -6.50
C THR A 44 -35.14 -6.64 -7.19
N VAL A 45 -36.30 -6.09 -6.85
CA VAL A 45 -36.80 -4.81 -7.38
C VAL A 45 -36.04 -3.65 -6.74
N LEU A 46 -35.50 -2.77 -7.57
CA LEU A 46 -34.72 -1.61 -7.15
C LEU A 46 -35.60 -0.52 -6.54
N GLN A 47 -35.03 0.17 -5.55
CA GLN A 47 -35.65 1.33 -4.89
C GLN A 47 -34.79 2.59 -5.07
N ASP A 48 -35.41 3.76 -4.98
CA ASP A 48 -34.74 5.04 -5.10
C ASP A 48 -33.68 5.21 -3.98
N GLY A 49 -32.46 5.57 -4.37
CA GLY A 49 -31.33 5.71 -3.44
C GLY A 49 -30.54 4.43 -3.17
N ASP A 50 -30.92 3.29 -3.74
CA ASP A 50 -30.18 2.03 -3.55
C ASP A 50 -28.71 2.15 -3.98
N SER A 51 -27.85 1.48 -3.19
CA SER A 51 -26.43 1.26 -3.52
C SER A 51 -26.22 -0.18 -3.98
N CYS A 52 -25.96 -0.34 -5.27
CA CYS A 52 -25.88 -1.64 -5.94
C CYS A 52 -24.46 -1.99 -6.34
N TRP A 53 -24.09 -3.25 -6.16
CA TRP A 53 -22.82 -3.81 -6.65
C TRP A 53 -23.12 -4.95 -7.60
N LEU A 54 -22.59 -4.83 -8.80
CA LEU A 54 -22.64 -5.82 -9.87
C LEU A 54 -21.25 -6.40 -10.04
N ILE A 55 -21.03 -7.64 -9.60
CA ILE A 55 -19.73 -8.29 -9.58
C ILE A 55 -19.74 -9.51 -10.50
N ARG A 56 -18.75 -9.61 -11.34
CA ARG A 56 -18.41 -10.80 -12.11
C ARG A 56 -17.15 -11.42 -11.53
N ARG A 57 -17.21 -12.69 -11.16
CA ARG A 57 -16.05 -13.39 -10.57
C ARG A 57 -14.87 -13.40 -11.51
N GLY A 58 -13.68 -13.06 -10.99
CA GLY A 58 -12.43 -13.05 -11.74
C GLY A 58 -12.25 -11.87 -12.70
N GLU A 59 -13.23 -10.97 -12.78
CA GLU A 59 -13.07 -9.74 -13.54
C GLU A 59 -12.18 -8.75 -12.78
N VAL A 60 -11.22 -8.19 -13.48
CA VAL A 60 -10.38 -7.10 -12.94
C VAL A 60 -11.08 -5.78 -13.30
N PRO A 61 -11.47 -4.95 -12.31
CA PRO A 61 -12.03 -3.63 -12.58
C PRO A 61 -11.06 -2.81 -13.44
N ASP A 62 -11.55 -2.00 -14.34
CA ASP A 62 -10.68 -1.08 -15.06
C ASP A 62 -10.11 0.03 -14.15
N SER A 63 -9.14 0.80 -14.64
CA SER A 63 -8.47 1.84 -13.85
C SER A 63 -9.44 2.89 -13.31
N GLU A 64 -10.45 3.24 -14.10
CA GLU A 64 -11.44 4.25 -13.70
C GLU A 64 -12.38 3.69 -12.63
N GLU A 65 -12.84 2.45 -12.80
CA GLU A 65 -13.65 1.76 -11.79
C GLU A 65 -12.86 1.59 -10.49
N MET A 66 -11.62 1.11 -10.55
CA MET A 66 -10.76 0.98 -9.36
C MET A 66 -10.56 2.32 -8.64
N ASN A 67 -10.32 3.40 -9.36
CA ASN A 67 -10.21 4.73 -8.77
C ASN A 67 -11.51 5.14 -8.06
N ARG A 68 -12.69 4.96 -8.68
CA ARG A 68 -13.98 5.28 -8.04
C ARG A 68 -14.18 4.50 -6.75
N LEU A 69 -13.82 3.20 -6.77
CA LEU A 69 -13.92 2.35 -5.58
C LEU A 69 -13.04 2.86 -4.44
N LEU A 70 -11.84 3.32 -4.73
CA LEU A 70 -10.94 3.93 -3.75
C LEU A 70 -11.47 5.28 -3.25
N TYR A 71 -11.95 6.15 -4.15
CA TYR A 71 -12.58 7.42 -3.76
C TYR A 71 -13.75 7.22 -2.79
N ALA A 72 -14.59 6.22 -3.04
CA ALA A 72 -15.77 5.95 -2.21
C ALA A 72 -15.43 5.45 -0.79
N ARG A 73 -14.22 4.91 -0.59
CA ARG A 73 -13.76 4.36 0.70
C ARG A 73 -12.75 5.24 1.42
N HIS A 74 -12.16 6.19 0.73
CA HIS A 74 -11.21 7.12 1.32
C HIS A 74 -11.92 8.38 1.86
N THR A 75 -11.31 9.02 2.84
CA THR A 75 -11.71 10.36 3.25
C THR A 75 -11.67 11.31 2.03
N PRO A 76 -12.66 12.20 1.86
CA PRO A 76 -12.68 13.12 0.72
C PRO A 76 -11.37 13.88 0.50
N GLY A 77 -10.89 13.93 -0.75
CA GLY A 77 -9.66 14.60 -1.14
C GLY A 77 -8.37 13.78 -0.96
N VAL A 78 -8.39 12.67 -0.22
CA VAL A 78 -7.21 11.82 0.00
C VAL A 78 -6.73 11.20 -1.31
N GLN A 79 -7.64 10.60 -2.09
CA GLN A 79 -7.28 9.88 -3.32
C GLN A 79 -6.61 10.81 -4.35
N ASP A 80 -7.01 12.08 -4.43
CA ASP A 80 -6.41 13.05 -5.36
C ASP A 80 -4.93 13.33 -5.10
N ARG A 81 -4.50 13.22 -3.84
CA ARG A 81 -3.09 13.37 -3.43
C ARG A 81 -2.34 12.06 -3.60
N VAL A 82 -2.89 10.98 -3.07
CA VAL A 82 -2.27 9.64 -3.05
C VAL A 82 -1.95 9.16 -4.47
N LYS A 83 -2.89 9.26 -5.42
CA LYS A 83 -2.68 8.80 -6.80
C LYS A 83 -1.62 9.55 -7.61
N LYS A 84 -1.17 10.71 -7.15
CA LYS A 84 -0.11 11.50 -7.80
C LYS A 84 1.26 11.27 -7.18
N ALA A 85 1.29 10.71 -5.98
CA ALA A 85 2.51 10.59 -5.19
C ALA A 85 3.42 9.48 -5.69
N VAL A 86 4.72 9.72 -5.56
CA VAL A 86 5.80 8.79 -5.89
C VAL A 86 6.56 8.46 -4.62
N ILE A 87 6.53 7.21 -4.18
CA ILE A 87 7.18 6.79 -2.94
C ILE A 87 8.34 5.84 -3.24
N GLY A 88 9.49 6.14 -2.64
CA GLY A 88 10.65 5.23 -2.63
C GLY A 88 10.63 4.33 -1.41
N VAL A 89 10.96 3.05 -1.59
CA VAL A 89 11.12 2.08 -0.49
C VAL A 89 12.48 1.43 -0.61
N MET A 90 13.33 1.63 0.38
CA MET A 90 14.69 1.07 0.47
C MET A 90 14.68 -0.17 1.37
N GLY A 91 14.94 -1.33 0.79
CA GLY A 91 14.82 -2.64 1.44
C GLY A 91 13.40 -3.19 1.34
N LEU A 92 13.27 -4.46 0.92
CA LEU A 92 11.99 -5.17 0.78
C LEU A 92 11.90 -6.37 1.73
N GLY A 93 12.52 -6.24 2.90
CA GLY A 93 12.41 -7.17 4.00
C GLY A 93 11.04 -7.12 4.69
N GLY A 94 10.99 -7.43 5.98
CA GLY A 94 9.75 -7.46 6.75
C GLY A 94 9.00 -6.14 6.76
N LEU A 95 9.70 -5.01 6.93
CA LEU A 95 9.12 -3.68 6.88
C LEU A 95 8.71 -3.29 5.46
N GLY A 96 9.68 -3.23 4.53
CA GLY A 96 9.44 -2.65 3.20
C GLY A 96 8.46 -3.43 2.36
N SER A 97 8.41 -4.76 2.46
CA SER A 97 7.40 -5.56 1.77
C SER A 97 5.98 -5.24 2.26
N ALA A 98 5.79 -5.06 3.58
CA ALA A 98 4.51 -4.70 4.16
C ALA A 98 4.11 -3.26 3.85
N VAL A 99 5.07 -2.31 3.90
CA VAL A 99 4.85 -0.91 3.48
C VAL A 99 4.43 -0.83 2.02
N ALA A 100 5.14 -1.51 1.11
CA ALA A 100 4.81 -1.51 -0.32
C ALA A 100 3.39 -2.04 -0.59
N VAL A 101 3.00 -3.14 0.08
CA VAL A 101 1.66 -3.70 0.01
C VAL A 101 0.61 -2.70 0.52
N ALA A 102 0.84 -2.09 1.68
CA ALA A 102 -0.10 -1.12 2.26
C ALA A 102 -0.32 0.09 1.33
N LEU A 103 0.77 0.65 0.78
CA LEU A 103 0.70 1.79 -0.14
C LEU A 103 0.04 1.44 -1.47
N ALA A 104 0.29 0.25 -2.02
CA ALA A 104 -0.39 -0.20 -3.24
C ALA A 104 -1.91 -0.36 -3.03
N ARG A 105 -2.35 -0.85 -1.86
CA ARG A 105 -3.77 -1.02 -1.51
C ARG A 105 -4.52 0.31 -1.45
N ILE A 106 -3.88 1.38 -1.01
CA ILE A 106 -4.50 2.72 -1.00
C ILE A 106 -4.38 3.44 -2.37
N GLY A 107 -3.83 2.79 -3.40
CA GLY A 107 -3.75 3.34 -4.75
C GLY A 107 -2.74 4.46 -4.91
N ILE A 108 -1.56 4.32 -4.28
CA ILE A 108 -0.44 5.24 -4.52
C ILE A 108 -0.10 5.31 -6.01
N GLY A 109 0.29 6.49 -6.52
CA GLY A 109 0.57 6.65 -7.96
C GLY A 109 1.75 5.82 -8.44
N ALA A 110 2.88 5.89 -7.75
CA ALA A 110 4.07 5.11 -8.10
C ALA A 110 4.88 4.68 -6.89
N LEU A 111 5.51 3.52 -7.01
CA LEU A 111 6.46 2.95 -6.07
C LEU A 111 7.79 2.71 -6.78
N LEU A 112 8.87 3.24 -6.20
CA LEU A 112 10.25 2.90 -6.56
C LEU A 112 10.79 1.99 -5.46
N LEU A 113 11.05 0.73 -5.78
CA LEU A 113 11.42 -0.30 -4.83
C LEU A 113 12.86 -0.74 -5.06
N ALA A 114 13.70 -0.76 -4.04
CA ALA A 114 15.05 -1.25 -4.18
C ALA A 114 15.40 -2.29 -3.11
N ASP A 115 15.93 -3.41 -3.57
CA ASP A 115 16.48 -4.50 -2.75
C ASP A 115 17.36 -5.39 -3.62
N PHE A 116 18.51 -5.84 -3.14
CA PHE A 116 19.43 -6.68 -3.90
C PHE A 116 19.30 -8.18 -3.59
N ASP A 117 18.53 -8.53 -2.55
CA ASP A 117 18.40 -9.90 -2.07
C ASP A 117 17.42 -10.74 -2.89
N VAL A 118 17.50 -12.05 -2.67
CA VAL A 118 16.50 -13.03 -3.07
C VAL A 118 15.54 -13.37 -1.92
N VAL A 119 14.40 -13.92 -2.26
CA VAL A 119 13.45 -14.47 -1.27
C VAL A 119 14.01 -15.77 -0.71
N GLU A 120 14.23 -15.84 0.59
CA GLU A 120 14.66 -17.03 1.31
C GLU A 120 13.51 -17.67 2.08
N PRO A 121 13.55 -18.99 2.35
CA PRO A 121 12.55 -19.67 3.18
C PRO A 121 12.37 -19.02 4.56
N SER A 122 13.46 -18.55 5.18
CA SER A 122 13.48 -17.87 6.47
C SER A 122 12.76 -16.51 6.47
N ASN A 123 12.55 -15.93 5.29
CA ASN A 123 11.88 -14.64 5.14
C ASN A 123 10.35 -14.75 5.26
N LEU A 124 9.78 -15.93 4.94
CA LEU A 124 8.34 -16.15 4.87
C LEU A 124 7.62 -15.96 6.21
N ASN A 125 8.34 -15.99 7.32
CA ASN A 125 7.79 -15.75 8.64
C ASN A 125 7.30 -14.30 8.88
N ARG A 126 7.77 -13.32 8.05
CA ARG A 126 7.46 -11.90 8.26
C ARG A 126 7.45 -11.02 7.01
N GLN A 127 7.86 -11.53 5.86
CA GLN A 127 7.89 -10.78 4.59
C GLN A 127 6.70 -11.17 3.70
N GLN A 128 6.26 -10.27 2.84
CA GLN A 128 5.06 -10.42 2.01
C GLN A 128 5.34 -11.20 0.71
N TYR A 129 5.98 -12.37 0.86
CA TYR A 129 6.27 -13.29 -0.22
C TYR A 129 5.56 -14.62 -0.04
N PHE A 130 5.47 -15.40 -1.11
CA PHE A 130 4.84 -16.71 -1.13
C PHE A 130 5.88 -17.81 -1.31
N VAL A 131 5.51 -19.06 -0.97
CA VAL A 131 6.42 -20.21 -1.00
C VAL A 131 6.99 -20.47 -2.39
N ASP A 132 6.18 -20.26 -3.43
CA ASP A 132 6.55 -20.41 -4.84
C ASP A 132 7.51 -19.32 -5.35
N GLN A 133 7.77 -18.28 -4.55
CA GLN A 133 8.68 -17.19 -4.88
C GLN A 133 10.09 -17.34 -4.29
N VAL A 134 10.34 -18.42 -3.53
CA VAL A 134 11.67 -18.69 -2.98
C VAL A 134 12.70 -18.77 -4.09
N GLY A 135 13.81 -18.01 -3.95
CA GLY A 135 14.90 -17.91 -4.92
C GLY A 135 14.74 -16.79 -5.95
N LEU A 136 13.54 -16.17 -6.09
CA LEU A 136 13.39 -14.98 -6.94
C LEU A 136 14.01 -13.74 -6.28
N LEU A 137 14.43 -12.76 -7.06
CA LEU A 137 14.79 -11.45 -6.53
C LEU A 137 13.58 -10.85 -5.80
N LYS A 138 13.80 -10.28 -4.62
CA LYS A 138 12.73 -9.63 -3.84
C LYS A 138 12.00 -8.56 -4.63
N THR A 139 12.73 -7.81 -5.46
CA THR A 139 12.19 -6.78 -6.34
C THR A 139 11.23 -7.34 -7.39
N GLU A 140 11.56 -8.47 -8.01
CA GLU A 140 10.70 -9.14 -9.01
C GLU A 140 9.45 -9.75 -8.35
N ALA A 141 9.65 -10.48 -7.26
CA ALA A 141 8.56 -11.09 -6.50
C ALA A 141 7.58 -10.02 -5.98
N MET A 142 8.10 -8.91 -5.42
CA MET A 142 7.25 -7.83 -4.92
C MET A 142 6.49 -7.14 -6.05
N LYS A 143 7.13 -6.85 -7.18
CA LYS A 143 6.47 -6.27 -8.35
C LYS A 143 5.30 -7.14 -8.84
N ALA A 144 5.50 -8.46 -8.90
CA ALA A 144 4.45 -9.41 -9.27
C ALA A 144 3.30 -9.43 -8.23
N ASN A 145 3.61 -9.39 -6.94
CA ASN A 145 2.61 -9.36 -5.87
C ASN A 145 1.77 -8.08 -5.91
N LEU A 146 2.42 -6.93 -6.10
CA LEU A 146 1.74 -5.64 -6.17
C LEU A 146 0.83 -5.53 -7.39
N ALA A 147 1.20 -6.09 -8.54
CA ALA A 147 0.35 -6.15 -9.72
C ALA A 147 -0.95 -6.96 -9.47
N ARG A 148 -0.92 -7.95 -8.59
CA ARG A 148 -2.12 -8.72 -8.17
C ARG A 148 -2.96 -7.97 -7.14
N ILE A 149 -2.41 -7.00 -6.43
CA ILE A 149 -3.11 -6.17 -5.44
C ILE A 149 -3.78 -4.97 -6.13
N ASN A 150 -3.02 -4.23 -6.91
CA ASN A 150 -3.49 -3.08 -7.66
C ASN A 150 -2.64 -2.91 -8.94
N PRO A 151 -3.13 -3.37 -10.10
CA PRO A 151 -2.37 -3.36 -11.34
C PRO A 151 -2.13 -1.94 -11.89
N TYR A 152 -2.77 -0.93 -11.33
CA TYR A 152 -2.70 0.46 -11.79
C TYR A 152 -1.65 1.30 -11.04
N VAL A 153 -1.02 0.75 -10.02
CA VAL A 153 0.14 1.37 -9.37
C VAL A 153 1.37 1.18 -10.27
N THR A 154 2.04 2.27 -10.60
CA THR A 154 3.30 2.18 -11.35
C THR A 154 4.41 1.68 -10.43
N VAL A 155 4.97 0.50 -10.71
CA VAL A 155 6.05 -0.10 -9.91
C VAL A 155 7.35 -0.16 -10.72
N LYS A 156 8.37 0.58 -10.26
CA LYS A 156 9.75 0.51 -10.77
C LYS A 156 10.62 -0.17 -9.72
N THR A 157 11.57 -0.97 -10.16
CA THR A 157 12.43 -1.77 -9.29
C THR A 157 13.90 -1.54 -9.61
N ASP A 158 14.75 -1.59 -8.57
CA ASP A 158 16.20 -1.55 -8.69
C ASP A 158 16.81 -2.63 -7.79
N SER A 159 17.63 -3.52 -8.34
CA SER A 159 18.25 -4.64 -7.62
C SER A 159 19.73 -4.40 -7.27
N ARG A 160 20.18 -3.15 -7.31
CA ARG A 160 21.54 -2.79 -6.91
C ARG A 160 21.67 -2.67 -5.41
N ILE A 161 22.87 -2.91 -4.90
CA ILE A 161 23.24 -2.53 -3.54
C ILE A 161 23.18 -1.00 -3.44
N LEU A 162 22.39 -0.50 -2.50
CA LEU A 162 22.27 0.92 -2.26
C LEU A 162 23.47 1.47 -1.49
N THR A 163 23.93 2.65 -1.88
CA THR A 163 25.00 3.40 -1.23
C THR A 163 24.59 4.85 -1.07
N GLU A 164 25.26 5.59 -0.20
CA GLU A 164 25.05 7.03 -0.04
C GLU A 164 25.11 7.80 -1.38
N GLU A 165 25.95 7.32 -2.31
CA GLU A 165 26.19 7.98 -3.60
C GLU A 165 25.10 7.68 -4.63
N ASN A 166 24.53 6.46 -4.61
CA ASN A 166 23.55 6.04 -5.62
C ASN A 166 22.08 6.24 -5.19
N ILE A 167 21.77 6.34 -3.90
CA ILE A 167 20.42 6.60 -3.38
C ILE A 167 19.77 7.82 -4.07
N PRO A 168 20.42 9.00 -4.18
CA PRO A 168 19.81 10.13 -4.87
C PRO A 168 19.56 9.89 -6.36
N LYS A 169 20.34 9.02 -7.00
CA LYS A 169 20.16 8.67 -8.43
C LYS A 169 19.01 7.68 -8.63
N VAL A 170 18.87 6.70 -7.71
CA VAL A 170 17.80 5.69 -7.76
C VAL A 170 16.46 6.32 -7.42
N PHE A 171 16.42 7.17 -6.39
CA PHE A 171 15.19 7.74 -5.83
C PHE A 171 14.99 9.22 -6.16
N GLY A 172 15.69 9.74 -7.14
CA GLY A 172 15.48 11.13 -7.56
C GLY A 172 14.04 11.37 -8.00
N GLY A 173 13.40 12.39 -7.42
CA GLY A 173 12.03 12.77 -7.75
C GLY A 173 10.94 12.01 -6.98
N VAL A 174 11.26 11.24 -5.93
CA VAL A 174 10.26 10.72 -5.00
C VAL A 174 9.82 11.82 -4.03
N ASP A 175 8.53 11.82 -3.66
CA ASP A 175 7.99 12.73 -2.65
C ASP A 175 8.44 12.32 -1.24
N ILE A 176 8.44 11.02 -0.97
CA ILE A 176 8.83 10.45 0.32
C ILE A 176 9.66 9.20 0.10
N LEU A 177 10.69 9.04 0.93
CA LEU A 177 11.57 7.88 0.95
C LEU A 177 11.37 7.12 2.26
N VAL A 178 11.03 5.84 2.18
CA VAL A 178 10.86 4.95 3.34
C VAL A 178 12.08 4.07 3.47
N GLU A 179 12.74 4.13 4.62
CA GLU A 179 13.91 3.32 4.94
C GLU A 179 13.48 2.08 5.74
N CYS A 180 13.83 0.91 5.22
CA CYS A 180 13.45 -0.40 5.75
C CYS A 180 14.66 -1.38 5.88
N PHE A 181 15.85 -0.83 6.05
CA PHE A 181 17.06 -1.63 6.25
C PHE A 181 17.10 -2.25 7.66
N ASP A 182 17.82 -3.33 7.80
CA ASP A 182 18.18 -3.96 9.07
C ASP A 182 19.61 -3.60 9.53
N ASP A 183 20.48 -3.17 8.62
CA ASP A 183 21.85 -2.77 8.90
C ASP A 183 21.98 -1.30 9.31
N ALA A 184 22.63 -1.04 10.44
CA ALA A 184 22.77 0.30 11.00
C ALA A 184 23.64 1.23 10.13
N ALA A 185 24.65 0.71 9.43
CA ALA A 185 25.52 1.51 8.56
C ALA A 185 24.76 1.93 7.30
N MET A 186 23.92 1.05 6.76
CA MET A 186 23.03 1.35 5.63
C MET A 186 21.99 2.44 6.02
N LYS A 187 21.38 2.35 7.21
CA LYS A 187 20.47 3.38 7.75
C LYS A 187 21.15 4.74 7.84
N ALA A 188 22.34 4.79 8.41
CA ALA A 188 23.12 6.03 8.52
C ALA A 188 23.49 6.60 7.15
N SER A 189 23.86 5.77 6.19
CA SER A 189 24.19 6.18 4.82
C SER A 189 22.96 6.74 4.10
N ALA A 190 21.80 6.10 4.25
CA ALA A 190 20.54 6.60 3.68
C ALA A 190 20.15 7.96 4.25
N LEU A 191 20.22 8.12 5.57
CA LEU A 191 19.91 9.40 6.21
C LEU A 191 20.85 10.52 5.73
N ARG A 192 22.18 10.26 5.64
CA ARG A 192 23.14 11.24 5.11
C ARG A 192 22.83 11.60 3.66
N ALA A 193 22.50 10.63 2.81
CA ALA A 193 22.13 10.89 1.42
C ALA A 193 20.92 11.83 1.31
N VAL A 194 19.89 11.57 2.12
CA VAL A 194 18.68 12.40 2.14
C VAL A 194 18.98 13.81 2.62
N LEU A 195 19.65 13.96 3.76
CA LEU A 195 19.96 15.26 4.35
C LEU A 195 20.85 16.13 3.45
N SER A 196 21.79 15.51 2.74
CA SER A 196 22.79 16.23 1.94
C SER A 196 22.37 16.49 0.50
N ARG A 197 21.56 15.60 -0.13
CA ARG A 197 21.36 15.58 -1.59
C ARG A 197 19.90 15.43 -2.03
N MET A 198 18.93 15.25 -1.10
CA MET A 198 17.52 15.05 -1.43
C MET A 198 16.64 16.03 -0.63
N GLN A 199 17.00 17.30 -0.68
CA GLN A 199 16.28 18.36 0.04
C GLN A 199 14.81 18.41 -0.39
N GLY A 200 13.91 18.50 0.58
CA GLY A 200 12.47 18.51 0.35
C GLY A 200 11.81 17.14 0.25
N THR A 201 12.59 16.06 0.16
CA THR A 201 12.05 14.69 0.22
C THR A 201 11.69 14.32 1.66
N GLY A 202 10.45 13.86 1.89
CA GLY A 202 10.07 13.29 3.19
C GLY A 202 10.84 11.99 3.46
N TYR A 203 11.14 11.72 4.74
CA TYR A 203 11.88 10.52 5.12
C TYR A 203 11.26 9.83 6.33
N VAL A 204 10.96 8.54 6.18
CA VAL A 204 10.35 7.72 7.24
C VAL A 204 11.21 6.48 7.46
N ALA A 205 11.95 6.46 8.56
CA ALA A 205 12.83 5.37 8.95
C ALA A 205 12.21 4.50 10.07
N ALA A 206 12.84 3.37 10.38
CA ALA A 206 12.44 2.53 11.50
C ALA A 206 13.64 2.08 12.35
N SER A 207 13.43 1.92 13.67
CA SER A 207 14.42 1.42 14.63
C SER A 207 13.76 0.82 15.85
N GLY A 208 14.16 -0.40 16.26
CA GLY A 208 13.61 -1.06 17.43
C GLY A 208 12.25 -1.70 17.15
N LEU A 209 12.25 -2.97 16.76
CA LEU A 209 11.03 -3.72 16.44
C LEU A 209 11.18 -5.24 16.62
N ALA A 210 12.24 -5.68 17.29
CA ALA A 210 12.45 -7.10 17.55
C ALA A 210 11.59 -7.61 18.73
N GLY A 211 11.37 -8.92 18.73
CA GLY A 211 10.60 -9.59 19.79
C GLY A 211 9.09 -9.42 19.66
N TYR A 212 8.42 -9.43 20.83
CA TYR A 212 6.96 -9.39 20.98
C TYR A 212 6.51 -8.47 22.12
N GLY A 213 7.27 -7.43 22.40
CA GLY A 213 6.96 -6.45 23.44
C GLY A 213 5.62 -5.74 23.21
N GLU A 214 5.28 -4.84 24.12
CA GLU A 214 4.00 -4.11 24.14
C GLU A 214 3.71 -3.42 22.80
N ASN A 215 2.45 -3.50 22.36
CA ASN A 215 2.02 -2.96 21.07
C ASN A 215 2.28 -1.44 20.96
N ASN A 216 1.96 -0.70 22.03
CA ASN A 216 2.07 0.76 22.06
C ASN A 216 3.49 1.28 22.30
N ALA A 217 4.47 0.39 22.49
CA ALA A 217 5.87 0.77 22.52
C ALA A 217 6.38 1.18 21.12
N ILE A 218 5.75 0.66 20.05
CA ILE A 218 6.04 1.12 18.69
C ILE A 218 5.39 2.49 18.49
N GLN A 219 6.21 3.50 18.35
CA GLN A 219 5.78 4.89 18.19
C GLN A 219 6.36 5.51 16.93
N THR A 220 5.72 6.56 16.44
CA THR A 220 6.25 7.41 15.39
C THR A 220 6.75 8.71 16.03
N LYS A 221 8.04 8.99 15.93
CA LYS A 221 8.67 10.21 16.45
C LYS A 221 9.15 11.10 15.32
N ARG A 222 8.84 12.39 15.40
CA ARG A 222 9.40 13.39 14.51
C ARG A 222 10.80 13.75 14.98
N LEU A 223 11.79 13.61 14.12
CA LEU A 223 13.18 13.99 14.38
C LEU A 223 13.49 15.39 13.84
N HIS A 224 12.89 15.73 12.67
CA HIS A 224 13.06 17.00 11.98
C HIS A 224 11.83 17.23 11.09
N PRO A 225 11.53 18.46 10.61
CA PRO A 225 10.50 18.66 9.60
C PRO A 225 10.67 17.70 8.42
N GLY A 226 9.64 16.89 8.15
CA GLY A 226 9.66 15.87 7.11
C GLY A 226 10.44 14.58 7.42
N ILE A 227 11.09 14.44 8.60
CA ILE A 227 11.88 13.27 8.98
C ILE A 227 11.29 12.59 10.21
N TYR A 228 10.96 11.32 10.09
CA TYR A 228 10.29 10.52 11.11
C TYR A 228 11.00 9.21 11.36
N LEU A 229 10.93 8.73 12.60
CA LEU A 229 11.47 7.46 13.05
C LEU A 229 10.38 6.65 13.74
N VAL A 230 10.19 5.41 13.28
CA VAL A 230 9.19 4.47 13.79
C VAL A 230 9.86 3.35 14.57
N GLY A 231 9.33 2.99 15.72
CA GLY A 231 9.81 1.87 16.52
C GLY A 231 9.78 2.16 18.01
N ASP A 232 10.32 1.23 18.80
CA ASP A 232 10.55 1.44 20.23
C ASP A 232 11.93 2.07 20.53
N LEU A 233 12.83 2.08 19.54
CA LEU A 233 14.20 2.61 19.57
C LEU A 233 15.18 1.81 20.45
N GLU A 234 14.75 0.71 21.03
CA GLU A 234 15.51 -0.06 22.02
C GLU A 234 15.78 -1.50 21.55
N THR A 235 14.77 -2.17 20.95
CA THR A 235 14.88 -3.59 20.65
C THR A 235 15.56 -3.84 19.30
N ALA A 236 16.70 -4.52 19.34
CA ALA A 236 17.40 -5.01 18.13
C ALA A 236 17.24 -6.52 17.98
N ALA A 237 17.29 -6.99 16.73
CA ALA A 237 17.36 -8.42 16.46
C ALA A 237 18.69 -8.98 16.98
N ALA A 238 18.61 -10.05 17.76
CA ALA A 238 19.77 -10.72 18.37
C ALA A 238 19.48 -12.22 18.54
N PRO A 239 20.48 -13.06 18.85
CA PRO A 239 20.23 -14.44 19.24
C PRO A 239 19.20 -14.52 20.38
N GLY A 240 18.10 -15.27 20.16
CA GLY A 240 17.00 -15.36 21.13
C GLY A 240 15.95 -14.23 21.03
N GLN A 241 16.17 -13.21 20.23
CA GLN A 241 15.24 -12.10 20.00
C GLN A 241 15.04 -11.86 18.50
N GLY A 242 14.14 -12.63 17.91
CA GLY A 242 13.87 -12.61 16.47
C GLY A 242 12.91 -11.52 16.04
N LEU A 243 12.81 -11.37 14.71
CA LEU A 243 11.80 -10.54 14.05
C LEU A 243 10.58 -11.40 13.71
N MET A 244 9.39 -10.96 14.09
CA MET A 244 8.14 -11.69 13.88
C MET A 244 7.09 -10.82 13.19
N ALA A 245 6.29 -11.43 12.31
CA ALA A 245 5.31 -10.74 11.47
C ALA A 245 4.41 -9.75 12.23
N PRO A 246 3.81 -10.06 13.39
CA PRO A 246 2.89 -9.13 14.04
C PRO A 246 3.55 -7.81 14.42
N ARG A 247 4.70 -7.84 15.10
CA ARG A 247 5.39 -6.63 15.57
C ARG A 247 6.03 -5.84 14.42
N VAL A 248 6.62 -6.56 13.47
CA VAL A 248 7.13 -5.96 12.21
C VAL A 248 5.99 -5.30 11.45
N GLY A 249 4.82 -5.94 11.39
CA GLY A 249 3.62 -5.39 10.77
C GLY A 249 3.13 -4.10 11.43
N ILE A 250 3.11 -4.02 12.76
CA ILE A 250 2.77 -2.78 13.49
C ILE A 250 3.69 -1.65 13.03
N ALA A 251 5.01 -1.84 13.08
CA ALA A 251 5.98 -0.83 12.67
C ALA A 251 5.84 -0.44 11.19
N ALA A 252 5.67 -1.41 10.31
CA ALA A 252 5.47 -1.16 8.87
C ALA A 252 4.21 -0.33 8.58
N HIS A 253 3.11 -0.58 9.30
CA HIS A 253 1.89 0.20 9.15
C HIS A 253 2.00 1.59 9.78
N HIS A 254 2.79 1.79 10.83
CA HIS A 254 3.16 3.12 11.29
C HIS A 254 3.94 3.89 10.20
N GLN A 255 4.92 3.25 9.54
CA GLN A 255 5.63 3.88 8.42
C GLN A 255 4.67 4.23 7.27
N ALA A 256 3.84 3.29 6.82
CA ALA A 256 2.88 3.52 5.74
C ALA A 256 1.86 4.62 6.07
N ASN A 257 1.36 4.65 7.31
CA ASN A 257 0.45 5.70 7.77
C ASN A 257 1.15 7.06 7.86
N GLN A 258 2.42 7.09 8.28
CA GLN A 258 3.18 8.34 8.32
C GLN A 258 3.46 8.88 6.91
N VAL A 259 3.69 8.01 5.92
CA VAL A 259 3.73 8.41 4.50
C VAL A 259 2.43 9.09 4.10
N LEU A 260 1.29 8.48 4.41
CA LEU A 260 -0.02 9.05 4.10
C LEU A 260 -0.21 10.43 4.76
N ARG A 261 0.11 10.56 6.05
CA ARG A 261 0.03 11.83 6.78
C ARG A 261 0.89 12.93 6.16
N LEU A 262 2.13 12.59 5.77
CA LEU A 262 3.02 13.52 5.05
C LEU A 262 2.41 14.00 3.74
N LEU A 263 1.86 13.10 2.94
CA LEU A 263 1.19 13.43 1.67
C LEU A 263 -0.03 14.35 1.88
N LEU A 264 -0.72 14.21 3.00
CA LEU A 264 -1.89 15.02 3.34
C LEU A 264 -1.53 16.36 4.00
N GLY A 265 -0.27 16.57 4.35
CA GLY A 265 0.19 17.78 5.03
C GLY A 265 -0.22 17.82 6.52
N GLU A 266 -0.53 16.67 7.11
CA GLU A 266 -0.94 16.52 8.52
C GLU A 266 0.22 16.05 9.42
N ALA A 267 1.43 16.25 8.97
CA ALA A 267 2.63 15.84 9.69
C ALA A 267 3.04 16.94 10.69
N GLU A 268 2.51 16.88 11.89
CA GLU A 268 3.03 17.61 13.05
C GLU A 268 4.02 16.78 13.84
#